data_56b34ce8738e3299b1765f1e635e8600
#
_entry.id   56b34ce8738e3299b1765f1e635e8600
#
_cell.length_a   1.000
_cell.length_b   1.000
_cell.length_c   1.000
_cell.angle_alpha   90.00
_cell.angle_beta   90.00
_cell.angle_gamma   90.00
#
_symmetry.space_group_name_H-M   'P 1'
#
loop_
_entity.id
_entity.type
_entity.pdbx_description
1 polymer ?
#
loop_
_entity_poly.entity_id
_entity_poly.type
_entity_poly.pdbx_seq_one_letter_code
_entity_poly.pdbx_strand_id
1 'polypeptide(L)'
;MSDLPVCPICDEGHLHARSEMIEVEHAGHAGQIESLYSECDECASETATAAQMRDNKRAMIAFKKQADGLITGADVKAMRQSLGLNQDQAARMFGGGPVAFSKYENDDVVQSEPMNNLLKVSKRFPMVAAYLAREAGVELKDHSHLVASFQSRSYVSSALGFNLSGVRESLRSVAVSNSDCFELPGEEYQHAI
;
A
#
# COMPACT_ATOMS: atom_id res chain seq x y z
N MET A 1 -33.62 3.84 21.07
CA MET A 1 -34.27 4.26 19.82
C MET A 1 -33.31 5.28 19.22
N SER A 2 -32.66 4.95 18.12
CA SER A 2 -31.76 5.90 17.44
C SER A 2 -32.62 6.98 16.80
N ASP A 3 -32.47 8.24 17.23
CA ASP A 3 -33.06 9.38 16.58
C ASP A 3 -32.51 9.46 15.15
N LEU A 4 -33.41 9.27 14.16
CA LEU A 4 -33.06 9.47 12.75
C LEU A 4 -32.81 10.97 12.52
N PRO A 5 -31.85 11.36 11.68
CA PRO A 5 -31.64 12.77 11.39
C PRO A 5 -32.81 13.37 10.64
N VAL A 6 -33.19 14.59 11.01
CA VAL A 6 -34.26 15.37 10.32
C VAL A 6 -33.77 15.74 8.92
N CYS A 7 -34.69 15.73 7.96
CA CYS A 7 -34.41 16.10 6.59
C CYS A 7 -34.08 17.60 6.46
N PRO A 8 -32.92 17.99 5.91
CA PRO A 8 -32.55 19.40 5.75
C PRO A 8 -33.27 20.11 4.60
N ILE A 9 -34.15 19.40 3.86
CA ILE A 9 -34.88 19.94 2.71
C ILE A 9 -36.29 20.37 3.10
N CYS A 10 -36.99 19.50 3.86
CA CYS A 10 -38.40 19.81 4.25
C CYS A 10 -38.55 20.13 5.74
N ASP A 11 -37.50 19.86 6.57
CA ASP A 11 -37.53 20.04 8.04
C ASP A 11 -38.60 19.26 8.80
N GLU A 12 -39.34 18.38 8.12
CA GLU A 12 -40.46 17.61 8.70
C GLU A 12 -40.15 16.12 8.77
N GLY A 13 -39.63 15.54 7.67
CA GLY A 13 -39.33 14.11 7.55
C GLY A 13 -37.98 13.70 8.13
N HIS A 14 -37.76 12.40 8.16
CA HIS A 14 -36.54 11.79 8.66
C HIS A 14 -35.74 11.10 7.53
N LEU A 15 -34.45 11.10 7.65
CA LEU A 15 -33.54 10.49 6.66
C LEU A 15 -33.29 9.02 6.97
N HIS A 16 -33.63 8.17 6.01
CA HIS A 16 -33.39 6.72 6.05
C HIS A 16 -32.19 6.36 5.16
N ALA A 17 -31.20 5.70 5.73
CA ALA A 17 -30.01 5.25 4.97
C ALA A 17 -30.41 4.22 3.91
N ARG A 18 -29.87 4.41 2.69
CA ARG A 18 -30.04 3.55 1.52
C ARG A 18 -28.69 3.29 0.88
N SER A 19 -28.63 2.28 0.04
CA SER A 19 -27.49 2.04 -0.85
C SER A 19 -27.97 1.55 -2.21
N GLU A 20 -27.20 1.84 -3.23
CA GLU A 20 -27.42 1.35 -4.59
C GLU A 20 -26.08 0.99 -5.25
N MET A 21 -26.12 0.07 -6.22
CA MET A 21 -24.96 -0.24 -7.05
C MET A 21 -24.95 0.67 -8.26
N ILE A 22 -23.93 1.50 -8.39
CA ILE A 22 -23.76 2.40 -9.54
C ILE A 22 -22.65 1.90 -10.44
N GLU A 23 -22.83 2.06 -11.75
CA GLU A 23 -21.78 1.78 -12.73
C GLU A 23 -20.78 2.93 -12.78
N VAL A 24 -19.51 2.58 -12.79
CA VAL A 24 -18.41 3.54 -12.83
C VAL A 24 -17.39 3.10 -13.88
N GLU A 25 -16.71 4.09 -14.47
CA GLU A 25 -15.66 3.86 -15.45
C GLU A 25 -14.42 4.68 -15.08
N HIS A 26 -13.23 4.08 -15.21
CA HIS A 26 -11.95 4.75 -15.06
C HIS A 26 -10.89 4.07 -15.92
N ALA A 27 -10.13 4.88 -16.69
CA ALA A 27 -9.04 4.41 -17.56
C ALA A 27 -9.45 3.24 -18.49
N GLY A 28 -10.70 3.24 -19.01
CA GLY A 28 -11.23 2.19 -19.88
C GLY A 28 -11.65 0.90 -19.14
N HIS A 29 -11.64 0.90 -17.81
CA HIS A 29 -12.16 -0.19 -16.98
C HIS A 29 -13.51 0.20 -16.43
N ALA A 30 -14.55 -0.60 -16.73
CA ALA A 30 -15.87 -0.45 -16.16
C ALA A 30 -16.03 -1.37 -14.92
N GLY A 31 -16.80 -0.94 -13.96
CA GLY A 31 -17.11 -1.71 -12.75
C GLY A 31 -18.33 -1.17 -12.03
N GLN A 32 -18.65 -1.76 -10.89
CA GLN A 32 -19.75 -1.33 -10.05
C GLN A 32 -19.24 -1.06 -8.64
N ILE A 33 -19.71 0.02 -8.04
CA ILE A 33 -19.43 0.36 -6.64
C ILE A 33 -20.75 0.61 -5.91
N GLU A 34 -20.76 0.35 -4.60
CA GLU A 34 -21.87 0.72 -3.74
C GLU A 34 -21.82 2.22 -3.46
N SER A 35 -22.93 2.91 -3.70
CA SER A 35 -23.17 4.32 -3.40
C SER A 35 -24.15 4.43 -2.23
N LEU A 36 -23.74 5.11 -1.18
CA LEU A 36 -24.54 5.31 0.03
C LEU A 36 -25.22 6.66 -0.02
N TYR A 37 -26.51 6.68 0.27
CA TYR A 37 -27.32 7.90 0.35
C TYR A 37 -28.38 7.78 1.44
N SER A 38 -29.15 8.82 1.67
CA SER A 38 -30.30 8.82 2.57
C SER A 38 -31.48 9.43 1.88
N GLU A 39 -32.64 8.79 2.03
CA GLU A 39 -33.94 9.20 1.46
C GLU A 39 -34.86 9.71 2.58
N CYS A 40 -35.51 10.82 2.35
CA CYS A 40 -36.51 11.36 3.27
C CYS A 40 -37.85 10.63 3.12
N ASP A 41 -38.48 10.26 4.25
CA ASP A 41 -39.76 9.58 4.28
C ASP A 41 -40.96 10.48 3.91
N GLU A 42 -40.83 11.82 4.02
CA GLU A 42 -41.91 12.76 3.71
C GLU A 42 -41.78 13.37 2.31
N CYS A 43 -40.61 13.90 1.95
CA CYS A 43 -40.44 14.61 0.68
C CYS A 43 -39.72 13.83 -0.39
N ALA A 44 -39.29 12.58 -0.11
CA ALA A 44 -38.54 11.70 -0.99
C ALA A 44 -37.24 12.32 -1.55
N SER A 45 -36.71 13.36 -0.91
CA SER A 45 -35.43 13.95 -1.32
C SER A 45 -34.29 13.04 -0.94
N GLU A 46 -33.40 12.83 -1.88
CA GLU A 46 -32.16 12.10 -1.68
C GLU A 46 -31.03 13.04 -1.25
N THR A 47 -30.32 12.68 -0.21
CA THR A 47 -29.18 13.43 0.32
C THR A 47 -28.07 12.48 0.73
N ALA A 48 -26.85 13.00 0.88
CA ALA A 48 -25.75 12.21 1.42
C ALA A 48 -25.13 12.93 2.62
N THR A 49 -25.06 12.24 3.74
CA THR A 49 -24.35 12.72 4.92
C THR A 49 -22.85 12.82 4.67
N ALA A 50 -22.12 13.58 5.50
CA ALA A 50 -20.68 13.69 5.40
C ALA A 50 -19.97 12.33 5.56
N ALA A 51 -20.54 11.39 6.31
CA ALA A 51 -20.02 10.03 6.44
C ALA A 51 -20.20 9.24 5.15
N GLN A 52 -21.43 9.23 4.60
CA GLN A 52 -21.74 8.57 3.32
C GLN A 52 -20.89 9.12 2.16
N MET A 53 -20.76 10.46 2.04
CA MET A 53 -19.90 11.08 1.03
C MET A 53 -18.44 10.64 1.15
N ARG A 54 -17.93 10.49 2.38
CA ARG A 54 -16.57 9.99 2.62
C ARG A 54 -16.42 8.54 2.19
N ASP A 55 -17.39 7.69 2.53
CA ASP A 55 -17.35 6.27 2.18
C ASP A 55 -17.54 6.05 0.68
N ASN A 56 -18.42 6.80 0.02
CA ASN A 56 -18.57 6.82 -1.44
C ASN A 56 -17.25 7.24 -2.14
N LYS A 57 -16.59 8.28 -1.61
CA LYS A 57 -15.27 8.70 -2.11
C LYS A 57 -14.24 7.59 -1.98
N ARG A 58 -14.21 6.87 -0.85
CA ARG A 58 -13.29 5.75 -0.62
C ARG A 58 -13.55 4.60 -1.58
N ALA A 59 -14.80 4.22 -1.79
CA ALA A 59 -15.18 3.20 -2.76
C ALA A 59 -14.71 3.57 -4.18
N MET A 60 -14.90 4.83 -4.60
CA MET A 60 -14.41 5.32 -5.89
C MET A 60 -12.87 5.30 -5.98
N ILE A 61 -12.15 5.69 -4.91
CA ILE A 61 -10.68 5.65 -4.89
C ILE A 61 -10.18 4.22 -4.94
N ALA A 62 -10.80 3.29 -4.21
CA ALA A 62 -10.46 1.87 -4.26
C ALA A 62 -10.63 1.29 -5.67
N PHE A 63 -11.74 1.60 -6.34
CA PHE A 63 -11.96 1.22 -7.74
C PHE A 63 -10.88 1.78 -8.67
N LYS A 64 -10.57 3.08 -8.58
CA LYS A 64 -9.51 3.71 -9.38
C LYS A 64 -8.16 3.06 -9.17
N LYS A 65 -7.78 2.77 -7.91
CA LYS A 65 -6.53 2.05 -7.60
C LYS A 65 -6.46 0.68 -8.29
N GLN A 66 -7.57 -0.06 -8.30
CA GLN A 66 -7.63 -1.36 -8.99
C GLN A 66 -7.48 -1.21 -10.50
N ALA A 67 -8.20 -0.27 -11.12
CA ALA A 67 -8.13 0.01 -12.55
C ALA A 67 -6.72 0.45 -12.99
N ASP A 68 -6.06 1.29 -12.20
CA ASP A 68 -4.69 1.75 -12.46
C ASP A 68 -3.61 0.72 -12.06
N GLY A 69 -3.99 -0.46 -11.55
CA GLY A 69 -3.06 -1.50 -11.09
C GLY A 69 -2.23 -1.07 -9.89
N LEU A 70 -2.71 -0.15 -9.08
CA LEU A 70 -2.07 0.27 -7.84
C LEU A 70 -2.39 -0.70 -6.69
N ILE A 71 -1.56 -0.68 -5.64
CA ILE A 71 -1.83 -1.40 -4.39
C ILE A 71 -3.07 -0.79 -3.72
N THR A 72 -4.03 -1.65 -3.31
CA THR A 72 -5.23 -1.24 -2.58
C THR A 72 -4.91 -0.86 -1.13
N GLY A 73 -5.81 -0.10 -0.48
CA GLY A 73 -5.66 0.23 0.94
C GLY A 73 -5.58 -1.00 1.83
N ALA A 74 -6.39 -2.02 1.53
CA ALA A 74 -6.36 -3.31 2.24
C ALA A 74 -4.99 -4.01 2.11
N ASP A 75 -4.39 -4.01 0.91
CA ASP A 75 -3.06 -4.58 0.68
C ASP A 75 -1.95 -3.81 1.39
N VAL A 76 -2.01 -2.47 1.42
CA VAL A 76 -1.07 -1.62 2.16
C VAL A 76 -1.13 -1.96 3.65
N LYS A 77 -2.34 -2.05 4.20
CA LYS A 77 -2.57 -2.41 5.61
C LYS A 77 -2.05 -3.82 5.92
N ALA A 78 -2.37 -4.81 5.09
CA ALA A 78 -1.92 -6.18 5.27
C ALA A 78 -0.38 -6.28 5.23
N MET A 79 0.26 -5.58 4.27
CA MET A 79 1.72 -5.52 4.18
C MET A 79 2.34 -4.88 5.43
N ARG A 80 1.84 -3.73 5.89
CA ARG A 80 2.33 -3.08 7.11
C ARG A 80 2.22 -4.00 8.32
N GLN A 81 1.06 -4.66 8.47
CA GLN A 81 0.82 -5.60 9.57
C GLN A 81 1.75 -6.82 9.52
N SER A 82 2.01 -7.35 8.32
CA SER A 82 2.93 -8.49 8.15
C SER A 82 4.37 -8.13 8.54
N LEU A 83 4.77 -6.88 8.37
CA LEU A 83 6.06 -6.34 8.84
C LEU A 83 6.07 -6.01 10.34
N GLY A 84 4.92 -6.10 11.01
CA GLY A 84 4.76 -5.76 12.43
C GLY A 84 4.84 -4.28 12.73
N LEU A 85 4.63 -3.43 11.74
CA LEU A 85 4.74 -1.98 11.86
C LEU A 85 3.41 -1.34 12.29
N ASN A 86 3.49 -0.27 13.09
CA ASN A 86 2.40 0.68 13.20
C ASN A 86 2.46 1.71 12.05
N GLN A 87 1.44 2.57 11.92
CA GLN A 87 1.35 3.54 10.82
C GLN A 87 2.49 4.57 10.85
N ASP A 88 2.90 5.02 12.04
CA ASP A 88 4.00 5.98 12.19
C ASP A 88 5.36 5.37 11.81
N GLN A 89 5.59 4.11 12.18
CA GLN A 89 6.79 3.37 11.78
C GLN A 89 6.84 3.17 10.27
N ALA A 90 5.71 2.82 9.66
CA ALA A 90 5.61 2.69 8.21
C ALA A 90 5.85 4.03 7.51
N ALA A 91 5.32 5.12 8.03
CA ALA A 91 5.56 6.47 7.50
C ALA A 91 7.03 6.90 7.59
N ARG A 92 7.73 6.53 8.67
CA ARG A 92 9.18 6.77 8.78
C ARG A 92 9.99 5.92 7.80
N MET A 93 9.61 4.68 7.61
CA MET A 93 10.31 3.72 6.76
C MET A 93 10.11 3.99 5.27
N PHE A 94 8.88 4.27 4.84
CA PHE A 94 8.52 4.46 3.44
C PHE A 94 8.39 5.94 3.04
N GLY A 95 8.28 6.84 4.03
CA GLY A 95 8.00 8.25 3.79
C GLY A 95 6.51 8.59 3.70
N GLY A 96 6.20 9.82 3.26
CA GLY A 96 4.83 10.31 3.07
C GLY A 96 4.26 11.10 4.26
N GLY A 97 4.96 11.14 5.38
CA GLY A 97 4.56 11.87 6.58
C GLY A 97 3.62 11.08 7.51
N PRO A 98 3.35 11.58 8.73
CA PRO A 98 2.78 10.79 9.83
C PRO A 98 1.35 10.27 9.58
N VAL A 99 0.56 10.95 8.74
CA VAL A 99 -0.82 10.55 8.43
C VAL A 99 -0.97 9.83 7.08
N ALA A 100 0.13 9.62 6.36
CA ALA A 100 0.07 9.08 5.00
C ALA A 100 -0.49 7.66 4.97
N PHE A 101 0.01 6.79 5.83
CA PHE A 101 -0.42 5.39 5.87
C PHE A 101 -1.87 5.24 6.28
N SER A 102 -2.36 6.05 7.24
CA SER A 102 -3.78 6.08 7.59
C SER A 102 -4.65 6.40 6.36
N LYS A 103 -4.25 7.40 5.56
CA LYS A 103 -4.98 7.79 4.34
C LYS A 103 -4.89 6.73 3.23
N TYR A 104 -3.73 6.10 3.06
CA TYR A 104 -3.56 5.05 2.05
C TYR A 104 -4.37 3.79 2.38
N GLU A 105 -4.38 3.37 3.65
CA GLU A 105 -5.06 2.18 4.14
C GLU A 105 -6.59 2.32 4.14
N ASN A 106 -7.09 3.54 4.30
CA ASN A 106 -8.52 3.84 4.27
C ASN A 106 -9.03 4.25 2.88
N ASP A 107 -8.19 4.23 1.85
CA ASP A 107 -8.50 4.72 0.51
C ASP A 107 -8.99 6.19 0.49
N ASP A 108 -8.52 7.03 1.43
CA ASP A 108 -8.81 8.46 1.45
C ASP A 108 -8.09 9.22 0.32
N VAL A 109 -6.92 8.69 -0.10
CA VAL A 109 -6.09 9.24 -1.18
C VAL A 109 -5.42 8.11 -1.98
N VAL A 110 -5.09 8.42 -3.24
CA VAL A 110 -4.23 7.57 -4.07
C VAL A 110 -2.77 7.86 -3.70
N GLN A 111 -1.97 6.81 -3.50
CA GLN A 111 -0.53 6.93 -3.34
C GLN A 111 0.14 7.35 -4.65
N SER A 112 1.23 8.09 -4.56
CA SER A 112 2.03 8.43 -5.73
C SER A 112 2.65 7.17 -6.36
N GLU A 113 2.93 7.24 -7.66
CA GLU A 113 3.54 6.12 -8.39
C GLU A 113 4.87 5.65 -7.77
N PRO A 114 5.81 6.53 -7.38
CA PRO A 114 7.02 6.11 -6.68
C PRO A 114 6.73 5.38 -5.36
N MET A 115 5.77 5.87 -4.57
CA MET A 115 5.35 5.20 -3.32
C MET A 115 4.75 3.82 -3.61
N ASN A 116 3.87 3.72 -4.60
CA ASN A 116 3.29 2.45 -5.03
C ASN A 116 4.36 1.44 -5.44
N ASN A 117 5.35 1.88 -6.23
CA ASN A 117 6.44 1.02 -6.69
C ASN A 117 7.32 0.58 -5.52
N LEU A 118 7.65 1.48 -4.59
CA LEU A 118 8.41 1.15 -3.38
C LEU A 118 7.69 0.11 -2.52
N LEU A 119 6.38 0.27 -2.31
CA LEU A 119 5.56 -0.69 -1.57
C LEU A 119 5.51 -2.06 -2.28
N LYS A 120 5.32 -2.08 -3.61
CA LYS A 120 5.33 -3.33 -4.40
C LYS A 120 6.66 -4.06 -4.31
N VAL A 121 7.77 -3.34 -4.45
CA VAL A 121 9.12 -3.93 -4.37
C VAL A 121 9.39 -4.46 -2.96
N SER A 122 9.02 -3.70 -1.92
CA SER A 122 9.19 -4.15 -0.52
C SER A 122 8.31 -5.36 -0.17
N LYS A 123 7.09 -5.44 -0.73
CA LYS A 123 6.22 -6.63 -0.60
C LYS A 123 6.84 -7.85 -1.28
N ARG A 124 7.49 -7.65 -2.43
CA ARG A 124 8.06 -8.73 -3.24
C ARG A 124 9.43 -9.20 -2.75
N PHE A 125 10.23 -8.28 -2.24
CA PHE A 125 11.61 -8.51 -1.82
C PHE A 125 11.80 -8.11 -0.34
N PRO A 126 11.70 -9.06 0.59
CA PRO A 126 11.80 -8.77 2.03
C PRO A 126 13.12 -8.10 2.44
N MET A 127 14.19 -8.33 1.72
CA MET A 127 15.48 -7.69 1.97
C MET A 127 15.43 -6.16 1.75
N VAL A 128 14.58 -5.69 0.82
CA VAL A 128 14.37 -4.25 0.60
C VAL A 128 13.65 -3.66 1.82
N ALA A 129 12.61 -4.32 2.31
CA ALA A 129 11.93 -3.91 3.54
C ALA A 129 12.89 -3.88 4.74
N ALA A 130 13.75 -4.89 4.90
CA ALA A 130 14.75 -4.94 5.96
C ALA A 130 15.79 -3.81 5.84
N TYR A 131 16.24 -3.51 4.63
CA TYR A 131 17.15 -2.39 4.37
C TYR A 131 16.51 -1.06 4.77
N LEU A 132 15.30 -0.77 4.27
CA LEU A 132 14.59 0.47 4.58
C LEU A 132 14.30 0.62 6.08
N ALA A 133 13.95 -0.46 6.76
CA ALA A 133 13.71 -0.45 8.20
C ALA A 133 14.97 -0.08 8.98
N ARG A 134 16.13 -0.64 8.59
CA ARG A 134 17.42 -0.31 9.19
C ARG A 134 17.77 1.17 9.00
N GLU A 135 17.63 1.70 7.78
CA GLU A 135 17.89 3.11 7.49
C GLU A 135 16.97 4.05 8.29
N ALA A 136 15.71 3.63 8.50
CA ALA A 136 14.73 4.39 9.27
C ALA A 136 14.83 4.19 10.79
N GLY A 137 15.73 3.33 11.28
CA GLY A 137 15.82 2.97 12.70
C GLY A 137 14.54 2.31 13.24
N VAL A 138 13.89 1.48 12.43
CA VAL A 138 12.64 0.78 12.75
C VAL A 138 12.91 -0.72 12.89
N GLU A 139 12.47 -1.32 13.98
CA GLU A 139 12.52 -2.77 14.17
C GLU A 139 11.34 -3.45 13.49
N LEU A 140 11.62 -4.48 12.68
CA LEU A 140 10.60 -5.34 12.08
C LEU A 140 10.37 -6.56 12.96
N LYS A 141 9.14 -7.03 13.04
CA LYS A 141 8.84 -8.30 13.69
C LYS A 141 9.37 -9.45 12.83
N ASP A 142 10.20 -10.28 13.45
CA ASP A 142 10.68 -11.58 12.97
C ASP A 142 11.13 -11.67 11.49
N HIS A 143 12.40 -11.40 11.26
CA HIS A 143 13.04 -11.54 9.94
C HIS A 143 13.23 -13.01 9.50
N SER A 144 13.10 -13.98 10.41
CA SER A 144 13.41 -15.39 10.15
C SER A 144 12.54 -16.01 9.06
N HIS A 145 11.25 -15.69 9.05
CA HIS A 145 10.32 -16.16 8.01
C HIS A 145 10.49 -15.47 6.66
N LEU A 146 10.95 -14.21 6.65
CA LEU A 146 11.16 -13.44 5.43
C LEU A 146 12.39 -13.90 4.66
N VAL A 147 13.44 -14.34 5.38
CA VAL A 147 14.68 -14.86 4.79
C VAL A 147 14.52 -16.33 4.38
N ALA A 148 13.78 -17.14 5.14
CA ALA A 148 13.57 -18.56 4.85
C ALA A 148 12.81 -18.79 3.53
N SER A 149 11.86 -17.90 3.17
CA SER A 149 11.13 -17.99 1.90
C SER A 149 11.99 -17.71 0.67
N PHE A 150 13.15 -17.08 0.84
CA PHE A 150 14.09 -16.81 -0.25
C PHE A 150 15.07 -17.97 -0.50
N GLN A 151 15.37 -18.76 0.54
CA GLN A 151 16.28 -19.91 0.40
C GLN A 151 15.59 -21.13 -0.24
N SER A 152 14.27 -21.20 -0.27
CA SER A 152 13.55 -22.35 -0.82
C SER A 152 13.18 -22.23 -2.32
N ARG A 153 13.41 -21.09 -2.96
CA ARG A 153 13.30 -20.96 -4.41
C ARG A 153 14.71 -20.85 -5.01
N SER A 154 15.32 -21.96 -5.25
CA SER A 154 16.44 -22.08 -6.18
C SER A 154 16.00 -21.68 -7.60
N TYR A 155 15.96 -20.39 -7.84
CA TYR A 155 15.77 -19.83 -9.16
C TYR A 155 17.11 -19.87 -9.90
N VAL A 156 17.61 -20.92 -10.27
CA VAL A 156 18.58 -21.10 -11.36
C VAL A 156 18.94 -22.57 -11.45
N SER A 157 18.14 -23.37 -12.08
CA SER A 157 18.66 -24.65 -12.54
C SER A 157 18.01 -25.20 -13.81
N SER A 158 17.07 -24.48 -14.41
CA SER A 158 16.39 -25.03 -15.59
C SER A 158 16.46 -24.21 -16.88
N ALA A 159 17.06 -23.02 -16.86
CA ALA A 159 17.07 -22.17 -18.07
C ALA A 159 18.38 -22.08 -18.84
N LEU A 160 19.54 -22.46 -18.30
CA LEU A 160 20.82 -22.22 -18.98
C LEU A 160 21.83 -23.38 -18.98
N GLY A 161 21.50 -24.59 -18.58
CA GLY A 161 22.38 -25.75 -18.73
C GLY A 161 23.81 -25.59 -18.15
N PHE A 162 24.06 -24.65 -17.24
CA PHE A 162 25.35 -24.48 -16.59
C PHE A 162 25.50 -25.43 -15.41
N ASN A 163 26.41 -26.39 -15.55
CA ASN A 163 26.81 -27.30 -14.49
C ASN A 163 27.71 -26.57 -13.50
N LEU A 164 27.15 -26.17 -12.35
CA LEU A 164 27.84 -25.45 -11.27
C LEU A 164 28.47 -26.37 -10.22
N SER A 165 28.70 -27.63 -10.52
CA SER A 165 29.34 -28.57 -9.55
C SER A 165 30.76 -28.18 -9.12
N GLY A 166 31.47 -27.33 -9.89
CA GLY A 166 32.81 -26.84 -9.57
C GLY A 166 32.90 -25.56 -8.74
N VAL A 167 31.77 -24.82 -8.59
CA VAL A 167 31.78 -23.50 -7.92
C VAL A 167 31.51 -23.61 -6.41
N ARG A 168 31.03 -24.75 -5.94
CA ARG A 168 30.68 -24.96 -4.52
C ARG A 168 31.88 -25.08 -3.58
N GLU A 169 33.05 -25.42 -4.10
CA GLU A 169 34.25 -25.56 -3.28
C GLU A 169 35.03 -24.25 -3.10
N SER A 170 34.95 -23.32 -4.07
CA SER A 170 35.65 -22.03 -3.97
C SER A 170 34.96 -20.99 -3.09
N LEU A 171 33.67 -21.17 -2.79
CA LEU A 171 32.90 -20.24 -1.92
C LEU A 171 33.00 -20.57 -0.43
N ARG A 172 33.60 -21.69 -0.04
CA ARG A 172 33.82 -22.04 1.38
C ARG A 172 35.03 -21.36 2.02
N SER A 173 35.89 -20.74 1.23
CA SER A 173 37.13 -20.09 1.72
C SER A 173 37.06 -18.57 1.81
N VAL A 174 35.96 -17.94 1.39
CA VAL A 174 35.76 -16.49 1.54
C VAL A 174 34.90 -16.23 2.78
N ALA A 175 35.56 -16.28 3.94
CA ALA A 175 35.01 -15.61 5.12
C ALA A 175 35.13 -14.11 4.85
N VAL A 176 34.04 -13.48 4.38
CA VAL A 176 33.99 -12.03 4.24
C VAL A 176 33.96 -11.46 5.65
N SER A 177 35.07 -10.92 6.09
CA SER A 177 35.15 -10.05 7.26
C SER A 177 34.30 -8.80 6.96
N ASN A 178 33.46 -8.44 7.90
CA ASN A 178 32.40 -7.41 7.79
C ASN A 178 32.96 -5.96 7.82
N SER A 179 34.13 -5.69 7.19
CA SER A 179 34.81 -4.39 7.24
C SER A 179 35.02 -3.68 5.90
N ASP A 180 34.63 -4.28 4.78
CA ASP A 180 34.76 -3.60 3.50
C ASP A 180 33.42 -3.08 2.99
N CYS A 181 33.01 -1.94 3.53
CA CYS A 181 32.03 -1.09 2.88
C CYS A 181 32.61 -0.58 1.56
N PHE A 182 31.91 -0.83 0.48
CA PHE A 182 32.15 -0.34 -0.86
C PHE A 182 32.23 1.20 -0.83
N GLU A 183 33.45 1.76 -0.89
CA GLU A 183 33.67 3.18 -1.16
C GLU A 183 33.44 3.42 -2.65
N LEU A 184 32.38 4.18 -2.96
CA LEU A 184 32.18 4.72 -4.30
C LEU A 184 33.25 5.80 -4.54
N PRO A 185 33.95 5.78 -5.70
CA PRO A 185 34.86 6.84 -6.05
C PRO A 185 34.09 8.16 -6.18
N GLY A 186 34.53 9.18 -5.46
CA GLY A 186 33.97 10.51 -5.52
C GLY A 186 34.22 11.12 -6.91
N GLU A 187 33.15 11.37 -7.66
CA GLU A 187 33.21 12.26 -8.83
C GLU A 187 32.94 13.70 -8.37
N GLU A 188 33.93 14.54 -8.52
CA GLU A 188 33.84 15.99 -8.38
C GLU A 188 32.86 16.55 -9.43
N TYR A 189 31.71 17.02 -8.98
CA TYR A 189 30.87 17.90 -9.80
C TYR A 189 31.44 19.30 -9.76
N GLN A 190 32.19 19.70 -10.80
CA GLN A 190 32.53 21.09 -11.06
C GLN A 190 31.27 21.81 -11.56
N HIS A 191 30.88 22.85 -10.82
CA HIS A 191 29.88 23.84 -11.25
C HIS A 191 30.32 24.52 -12.56
N ALA A 192 29.54 24.36 -13.62
CA ALA A 192 29.57 25.26 -14.77
C ALA A 192 28.40 26.22 -14.67
N ILE A 193 28.74 27.49 -14.79
CA ILE A 193 27.96 28.74 -14.75
C ILE A 193 26.87 28.74 -15.84
#